data_012e694ede832addf4ee3bd84cec3704
#
_entry.id   012e694ede832addf4ee3bd84cec3704
#
_cell.length_a   1.000
_cell.length_b   1.000
_cell.length_c   1.000
_cell.angle_alpha   90.00
_cell.angle_beta   90.00
_cell.angle_gamma   90.00
#
_symmetry.space_group_name_H-M   'P 1'
#
loop_
_entity.id
_entity.type
_entity.pdbx_description
1 polymer ?
#
loop_
_entity_poly.entity_id
_entity_poly.type
_entity_poly.pdbx_seq_one_letter_code
_entity_poly.pdbx_strand_id
1 'polypeptide(L)'
;MQLTADQQVDLSISGQDKYGNSVDVTGDTTWSSSDESVVSVTMDDPSHATAVAVGPVGSAAVTVTNDVNQDGSGDFIGSISIDVVAGQMADIVITAGEPTNKSG
;
A
#
# COMPACT_ATOMS: atom_id res chain seq x y z
N MET A 1 -0.36 -8.83 1.09
CA MET A 1 0.93 -8.47 0.50
C MET A 1 1.83 -7.87 1.57
N GLN A 2 3.11 -8.08 1.50
CA GLN A 2 4.05 -7.62 2.52
C GLN A 2 5.15 -6.78 1.87
N LEU A 3 5.43 -5.61 2.48
CA LEU A 3 6.56 -4.77 2.12
C LEU A 3 7.44 -4.55 3.33
N THR A 4 8.74 -4.41 3.12
CA THR A 4 9.60 -3.88 4.18
C THR A 4 9.52 -2.35 4.15
N ALA A 5 9.92 -1.72 5.26
CA ALA A 5 9.79 -0.27 5.42
C ALA A 5 10.62 0.54 4.43
N ASP A 6 11.54 -0.10 3.70
CA ASP A 6 12.38 0.53 2.69
C ASP A 6 11.99 0.16 1.25
N GLN A 7 10.82 -0.45 1.06
CA GLN A 7 10.38 -0.93 -0.25
C GLN A 7 9.17 -0.17 -0.76
N GLN A 8 8.96 -0.30 -2.06
CA GLN A 8 7.76 0.16 -2.74
C GLN A 8 7.35 -0.92 -3.75
N VAL A 9 6.10 -0.86 -4.20
CA VAL A 9 5.58 -1.80 -5.18
C VAL A 9 4.73 -1.08 -6.20
N ASP A 10 4.86 -1.49 -7.45
CA ASP A 10 4.00 -1.01 -8.52
C ASP A 10 2.73 -1.86 -8.54
N LEU A 11 1.59 -1.20 -8.53
CA LEU A 11 0.29 -1.83 -8.61
C LEU A 11 -0.33 -1.54 -9.97
N SER A 12 -1.01 -2.53 -10.52
CA SER A 12 -1.72 -2.36 -11.77
C SER A 12 -3.08 -3.01 -11.69
N ILE A 13 -4.01 -2.47 -12.46
CA ILE A 13 -5.34 -3.06 -12.62
C ILE A 13 -5.56 -3.38 -14.09
N SER A 14 -6.41 -4.38 -14.32
CA SER A 14 -6.86 -4.72 -15.66
C SER A 14 -8.34 -5.00 -15.61
N GLY A 15 -9.05 -4.65 -16.67
CA GLY A 15 -10.45 -4.95 -16.80
C GLY A 15 -10.66 -6.29 -17.48
N GLN A 16 -11.79 -6.91 -17.18
CA GLN A 16 -12.22 -8.12 -17.87
C GLN A 16 -13.72 -8.02 -18.16
N ASP A 17 -14.12 -8.55 -19.32
CA ASP A 17 -15.55 -8.66 -19.62
C ASP A 17 -16.15 -9.89 -18.92
N LYS A 18 -17.43 -10.12 -19.12
CA LYS A 18 -18.13 -11.23 -18.48
C LYS A 18 -17.64 -12.62 -18.93
N TYR A 19 -16.85 -12.68 -19.99
CA TYR A 19 -16.29 -13.92 -20.52
C TYR A 19 -14.81 -14.10 -20.16
N GLY A 20 -14.24 -13.16 -19.35
CA GLY A 20 -12.84 -13.24 -18.93
C GLY A 20 -11.84 -12.65 -19.92
N ASN A 21 -12.31 -12.00 -20.99
CA ASN A 21 -11.42 -11.34 -21.94
C ASN A 21 -10.90 -10.03 -21.37
N SER A 22 -9.63 -9.73 -21.63
CA SER A 22 -9.03 -8.49 -21.19
C SER A 22 -9.64 -7.31 -21.94
N VAL A 23 -10.04 -6.28 -21.21
CA VAL A 23 -10.53 -5.02 -21.77
C VAL A 23 -9.81 -3.85 -21.10
N ASP A 24 -9.74 -2.72 -21.80
CA ASP A 24 -9.11 -1.53 -21.24
C ASP A 24 -9.96 -0.99 -20.08
N VAL A 25 -9.27 -0.50 -19.04
CA VAL A 25 -9.93 0.22 -17.95
C VAL A 25 -10.30 1.61 -18.46
N THR A 26 -11.59 1.92 -18.44
CA THR A 26 -12.12 3.21 -18.93
C THR A 26 -12.83 3.94 -17.80
N GLY A 27 -13.09 5.24 -18.01
CA GLY A 27 -13.73 6.08 -17.01
C GLY A 27 -12.74 6.64 -16.01
N ASP A 28 -13.27 7.17 -14.91
CA ASP A 28 -12.44 7.76 -13.86
C ASP A 28 -11.98 6.70 -12.88
N THR A 29 -10.69 6.72 -12.57
CA THR A 29 -10.08 5.78 -11.62
C THR A 29 -9.47 6.56 -10.48
N THR A 30 -9.75 6.15 -9.25
CA THR A 30 -9.23 6.76 -8.03
C THR A 30 -8.53 5.71 -7.20
N TRP A 31 -7.31 6.00 -6.78
CA TRP A 31 -6.53 5.16 -5.88
C TRP A 31 -6.41 5.84 -4.53
N SER A 32 -6.54 5.07 -3.45
CA SER A 32 -6.41 5.61 -2.10
C SER A 32 -5.81 4.58 -1.16
N SER A 33 -5.23 5.08 -0.05
CA SER A 33 -4.72 4.26 1.04
C SER A 33 -5.53 4.52 2.29
N SER A 34 -5.83 3.48 3.04
CA SER A 34 -6.57 3.61 4.31
C SER A 34 -5.73 4.28 5.39
N ASP A 35 -4.40 4.24 5.28
CA ASP A 35 -3.48 4.87 6.23
C ASP A 35 -2.22 5.31 5.48
N GLU A 36 -2.21 6.57 5.06
CA GLU A 36 -1.10 7.13 4.31
C GLU A 36 0.14 7.35 5.16
N SER A 37 0.04 7.24 6.47
CA SER A 37 1.22 7.29 7.34
C SER A 37 1.98 5.97 7.34
N VAL A 38 1.38 4.88 6.90
CA VAL A 38 2.00 3.56 6.77
C VAL A 38 2.36 3.27 5.32
N VAL A 39 1.40 3.46 4.42
CA VAL A 39 1.58 3.24 2.98
C VAL A 39 0.98 4.44 2.25
N SER A 40 1.78 5.10 1.44
CA SER A 40 1.27 6.13 0.54
C SER A 40 1.10 5.54 -0.85
N VAL A 41 0.10 6.03 -1.58
CA VAL A 41 -0.16 5.59 -2.94
C VAL A 41 -0.18 6.78 -3.87
N THR A 42 0.52 6.65 -5.01
CA THR A 42 0.57 7.67 -6.04
C THR A 42 0.09 7.04 -7.34
N MET A 43 -0.90 7.67 -7.96
CA MET A 43 -1.40 7.20 -9.25
C MET A 43 -0.48 7.70 -10.36
N ASP A 44 0.07 6.77 -11.12
CA ASP A 44 0.93 7.08 -12.27
C ASP A 44 0.11 7.27 -13.54
N ASP A 45 -0.89 6.39 -13.72
CA ASP A 45 -1.91 6.51 -14.75
C ASP A 45 -3.17 5.78 -14.24
N PRO A 46 -4.31 5.83 -14.97
CA PRO A 46 -5.54 5.20 -14.47
C PRO A 46 -5.42 3.71 -14.16
N SER A 47 -4.47 3.01 -14.78
CA SER A 47 -4.29 1.57 -14.59
C SER A 47 -3.12 1.21 -13.68
N HIS A 48 -2.29 2.17 -13.29
CA HIS A 48 -1.05 1.94 -12.56
C HIS A 48 -0.91 2.92 -11.40
N ALA A 49 -0.43 2.41 -10.28
CA ALA A 49 -0.10 3.24 -9.13
C ALA A 49 1.11 2.64 -8.43
N THR A 50 1.81 3.47 -7.67
CA THR A 50 2.94 3.04 -6.85
C THR A 50 2.57 3.17 -5.39
N ALA A 51 2.66 2.07 -4.66
CA ALA A 51 2.48 2.05 -3.21
C ALA A 51 3.85 2.06 -2.55
N VAL A 52 4.08 3.03 -1.68
CA VAL A 52 5.37 3.25 -1.02
C VAL A 52 5.20 3.05 0.47
N ALA A 53 6.03 2.19 1.05
CA ALA A 53 6.09 2.06 2.50
C ALA A 53 6.70 3.33 3.08
N VAL A 54 5.97 4.00 4.00
CA VAL A 54 6.38 5.29 4.53
C VAL A 54 7.44 5.14 5.63
N GLY A 55 7.38 4.04 6.36
CA GLY A 55 8.40 3.74 7.36
C GLY A 55 7.90 3.03 8.61
N PRO A 56 6.80 3.48 9.24
CA PRO A 56 6.28 2.76 10.41
C PRO A 56 5.79 1.34 10.04
N VAL A 57 5.98 0.42 10.94
CA VAL A 57 5.41 -0.91 10.83
C VAL A 57 3.90 -0.82 11.05
N GLY A 58 3.13 -1.47 10.21
CA GLY A 58 1.67 -1.45 10.32
C GLY A 58 1.02 -2.02 9.08
N SER A 59 -0.27 -1.83 8.95
CA SER A 59 -1.05 -2.31 7.82
C SER A 59 -1.89 -1.19 7.23
N ALA A 60 -2.03 -1.22 5.92
CA ALA A 60 -2.92 -0.31 5.20
C ALA A 60 -3.56 -1.06 4.04
N ALA A 61 -4.75 -0.65 3.65
CA ALA A 61 -5.41 -1.17 2.47
C ALA A 61 -5.36 -0.13 1.36
N VAL A 62 -4.91 -0.53 0.19
CA VAL A 62 -4.96 0.30 -1.01
C VAL A 62 -6.22 -0.06 -1.76
N THR A 63 -7.04 0.93 -2.05
CA THR A 63 -8.33 0.75 -2.72
C THR A 63 -8.30 1.49 -4.03
N VAL A 64 -8.77 0.84 -5.08
CA VAL A 64 -9.00 1.46 -6.38
C VAL A 64 -10.48 1.44 -6.67
N THR A 65 -11.00 2.57 -7.12
CA THR A 65 -12.39 2.72 -7.52
C THR A 65 -12.43 3.20 -8.96
N ASN A 66 -13.20 2.52 -9.79
CA ASN A 66 -13.37 2.91 -11.19
C ASN A 66 -14.83 3.27 -11.45
N ASP A 67 -15.04 4.45 -12.01
CA ASP A 67 -16.35 4.98 -12.39
C ASP A 67 -16.41 5.01 -13.91
N VAL A 68 -16.88 3.92 -14.50
CA VAL A 68 -16.96 3.76 -15.97
C VAL A 68 -17.89 4.78 -16.59
N ASN A 69 -18.99 5.07 -15.91
CA ASN A 69 -20.03 5.96 -16.43
C ASN A 69 -19.80 7.43 -16.11
N GLN A 70 -18.82 7.71 -15.27
CA GLN A 70 -18.49 9.08 -14.84
C GLN A 70 -19.71 9.80 -14.22
N ASP A 71 -20.53 9.04 -13.48
CA ASP A 71 -21.74 9.55 -12.86
C ASP A 71 -21.58 9.87 -11.38
N GLY A 72 -20.36 9.72 -10.86
CA GLY A 72 -20.04 9.98 -9.46
C GLY A 72 -20.20 8.78 -8.54
N SER A 73 -20.66 7.64 -9.05
CA SER A 73 -20.73 6.41 -8.27
C SER A 73 -19.72 5.41 -8.81
N GLY A 74 -18.95 4.75 -7.92
CA GLY A 74 -17.96 3.77 -8.34
C GLY A 74 -18.63 2.49 -8.82
N ASP A 75 -18.36 2.10 -10.06
CA ASP A 75 -18.92 0.88 -10.64
C ASP A 75 -18.12 -0.36 -10.26
N PHE A 76 -16.80 -0.20 -10.09
CA PHE A 76 -15.90 -1.29 -9.73
C PHE A 76 -14.97 -0.86 -8.61
N ILE A 77 -14.81 -1.70 -7.61
CA ILE A 77 -13.93 -1.43 -6.46
C ILE A 77 -13.05 -2.65 -6.24
N GLY A 78 -11.74 -2.40 -6.14
CA GLY A 78 -10.78 -3.43 -5.77
C GLY A 78 -9.93 -2.94 -4.60
N SER A 79 -9.46 -3.85 -3.78
CA SER A 79 -8.56 -3.48 -2.69
C SER A 79 -7.52 -4.57 -2.45
N ILE A 80 -6.37 -4.15 -1.92
CA ILE A 80 -5.30 -5.04 -1.51
C ILE A 80 -4.77 -4.57 -0.15
N SER A 81 -4.59 -5.50 0.77
CA SER A 81 -3.97 -5.22 2.05
C SER A 81 -2.46 -5.26 1.91
N ILE A 82 -1.78 -4.27 2.46
CA ILE A 82 -0.32 -4.20 2.48
C ILE A 82 0.13 -4.14 3.94
N ASP A 83 0.94 -5.12 4.33
CA ASP A 83 1.55 -5.15 5.66
C ASP A 83 2.98 -4.64 5.53
N VAL A 84 3.30 -3.59 6.27
CA VAL A 84 4.65 -3.04 6.30
C VAL A 84 5.36 -3.62 7.50
N VAL A 85 6.49 -4.24 7.25
CA VAL A 85 7.32 -4.87 8.28
C VAL A 85 8.68 -4.18 8.33
N ALA A 86 9.45 -4.45 9.39
CA ALA A 86 10.77 -3.87 9.53
C ALA A 86 11.66 -4.25 8.36
N GLY A 87 12.40 -3.29 7.85
CA GLY A 87 13.37 -3.51 6.79
C GLY A 87 14.68 -4.08 7.31
N GLN A 88 15.73 -3.94 6.52
CA GLN A 88 17.05 -4.37 6.93
C GLN A 88 17.55 -3.52 8.08
N MET A 89 18.33 -4.13 8.96
CA MET A 89 18.96 -3.42 10.06
C MET A 89 19.90 -2.35 9.52
N ALA A 90 19.60 -1.10 9.82
CA ALA A 90 20.45 0.04 9.46
C ALA A 90 21.23 0.56 10.65
N ASP A 91 20.83 0.19 11.85
CA ASP A 91 21.47 0.65 13.08
C ASP A 91 21.22 -0.37 14.18
N ILE A 92 22.01 -0.29 15.24
CA ILE A 92 21.83 -1.13 16.41
C ILE A 92 21.72 -0.23 17.64
N VAL A 93 20.75 -0.53 18.49
CA VAL A 93 20.46 0.29 19.66
C VAL A 93 20.73 -0.54 20.91
N ILE A 94 21.49 0.04 21.84
CA ILE A 94 21.72 -0.57 23.15
C ILE A 94 20.80 0.10 24.15
N THR A 95 20.02 -0.71 24.86
CA THR A 95 19.17 -0.22 25.93
C THR A 95 19.74 -0.67 27.25
N ALA A 96 20.02 0.29 28.15
CA ALA A 96 20.56 0.00 29.46
C ALA A 96 19.40 -0.17 30.47
N GLY A 97 19.51 -1.19 31.28
CA GLY A 97 18.61 -1.35 32.43
C GLY A 97 19.00 -0.41 33.57
N GLU A 98 18.27 -0.49 34.66
CA GLU A 98 18.59 0.30 35.82
C GLU A 98 19.90 -0.18 36.47
N PRO A 99 20.78 0.75 36.90
CA PRO A 99 22.00 0.36 37.57
C PRO A 99 21.71 -0.37 38.89
N THR A 100 22.51 -1.36 39.15
CA THR A 100 22.48 -2.07 40.43
C THR A 100 23.88 -2.04 41.03
N ASN A 101 23.93 -2.20 42.35
CA ASN A 101 25.20 -2.21 43.05
C ASN A 101 25.95 -3.51 42.73
N LYS A 102 27.24 -3.37 42.55
CA LYS A 102 28.10 -4.56 42.38
C LYS A 102 28.10 -5.35 43.68
N SER A 103 28.02 -6.65 43.55
CA SER A 103 28.16 -7.52 44.70
C SER A 103 29.62 -7.90 44.85
N GLY A 104 30.05 -7.89 46.03
CA GLY A 104 31.35 -8.38 46.40
C GLY A 104 32.44 -7.67 46.62
#